data_914c28645550468a4cd4acf347ca9d56
#
_entry.id   914c28645550468a4cd4acf347ca9d56
#
_cell.length_a   1.000
_cell.length_b   1.000
_cell.length_c   1.000
_cell.angle_alpha   90.00
_cell.angle_beta   90.00
_cell.angle_gamma   90.00
#
_symmetry.space_group_name_H-M   'P 1'
#
loop_
_entity.id
_entity.type
_entity.pdbx_description
1 polymer ?
#
loop_
_entity_poly.entity_id
_entity_poly.type
_entity_poly.pdbx_seq_one_letter_code
_entity_poly.pdbx_strand_id
1 'polypeptide(L)'
;MPDITFNGPAGRIEGKYFQAKDPRAPIAVVMHPHPLHGGTMNTKVTYRIYEAFAKCGFSVLRFNFRGVGNSQGEYDNGVGELSDAAAALDWLHAQHPSTSGIWISGFSFGSWIALQLLMRRPDVARFLAVSPPAGMYDFSFLSPCPASGFVMVGDNDEITPSSDIEDLLKKTARQKDVKIHYSKIMGADHFYTEQQEELANKLTQYIMSNLEKAPALSA
;
A
#
# COMPACT_ATOMS: atom_id res chain seq x y z
N MET A 1 1.06 11.33 -17.08
CA MET A 1 0.64 11.52 -15.68
C MET A 1 1.22 12.81 -15.18
N PRO A 2 0.43 13.69 -14.60
CA PRO A 2 0.96 14.91 -14.02
C PRO A 2 1.78 14.59 -12.78
N ASP A 3 2.93 15.23 -12.68
CA ASP A 3 3.64 15.40 -11.42
C ASP A 3 2.81 16.34 -10.55
N ILE A 4 2.62 15.98 -9.31
CA ILE A 4 1.91 16.79 -8.33
C ILE A 4 2.79 17.05 -7.12
N THR A 5 2.48 18.11 -6.40
CA THR A 5 3.01 18.36 -5.07
C THR A 5 1.85 18.69 -4.13
N PHE A 6 1.94 18.24 -2.90
CA PHE A 6 1.02 18.58 -1.83
C PHE A 6 1.77 18.84 -0.52
N ASN A 7 1.12 19.49 0.42
CA ASN A 7 1.71 19.79 1.72
C ASN A 7 1.68 18.57 2.63
N GLY A 8 2.83 18.14 3.09
CA GLY A 8 3.00 17.18 4.16
C GLY A 8 3.47 17.84 5.46
N PRO A 9 3.57 17.07 6.56
CA PRO A 9 3.96 17.61 7.87
C PRO A 9 5.38 18.18 7.93
N ALA A 10 6.31 17.64 7.12
CA ALA A 10 7.69 18.09 7.05
C ALA A 10 7.97 19.02 5.85
N GLY A 11 6.95 19.46 5.13
CA GLY A 11 7.05 20.29 3.96
C GLY A 11 6.38 19.69 2.73
N ARG A 12 6.79 20.10 1.54
CA ARG A 12 6.19 19.63 0.28
C ARG A 12 6.56 18.18 0.02
N ILE A 13 5.57 17.42 -0.42
CA ILE A 13 5.69 16.02 -0.85
C ILE A 13 5.42 15.97 -2.35
N GLU A 14 6.29 15.31 -3.11
CA GLU A 14 6.08 15.04 -4.52
C GLU A 14 5.36 13.73 -4.73
N GLY A 15 4.51 13.66 -5.75
CA GLY A 15 3.79 12.45 -6.10
C GLY A 15 3.43 12.38 -7.57
N LYS A 16 2.96 11.22 -7.98
CA LYS A 16 2.37 10.98 -9.29
C LYS A 16 0.95 10.49 -9.10
N TYR A 17 0.03 11.20 -9.74
CA TYR A 17 -1.39 10.98 -9.58
C TYR A 17 -2.03 10.54 -10.91
N PHE A 18 -2.86 9.53 -10.84
CA PHE A 18 -3.75 9.09 -11.92
C PHE A 18 -5.20 9.30 -11.49
N GLN A 19 -5.95 10.02 -12.30
CA GLN A 19 -7.38 10.24 -12.09
C GLN A 19 -8.20 9.29 -12.97
N ALA A 20 -9.05 8.50 -12.34
CA ALA A 20 -10.04 7.70 -13.05
C ALA A 20 -11.11 8.58 -13.71
N LYS A 21 -11.78 8.05 -14.73
CA LYS A 21 -12.85 8.78 -15.45
C LYS A 21 -14.14 8.93 -14.64
N ASP A 22 -14.47 7.92 -13.84
CA ASP A 22 -15.64 7.97 -12.95
C ASP A 22 -15.31 8.79 -11.70
N PRO A 23 -16.05 9.87 -11.40
CA PRO A 23 -15.83 10.68 -10.19
C PRO A 23 -16.08 9.90 -8.88
N ARG A 24 -16.81 8.79 -8.95
CA ARG A 24 -17.04 7.90 -7.81
C ARG A 24 -16.06 6.72 -7.75
N ALA A 25 -15.07 6.66 -8.65
CA ALA A 25 -14.06 5.62 -8.63
C ALA A 25 -13.43 5.46 -7.24
N PRO A 26 -13.13 4.24 -6.81
CA PRO A 26 -12.37 4.05 -5.58
C PRO A 26 -10.98 4.67 -5.71
N ILE A 27 -10.39 5.00 -4.57
CA ILE A 27 -9.07 5.63 -4.50
C ILE A 27 -8.05 4.71 -3.83
N ALA A 28 -6.79 4.81 -4.25
CA ALA A 28 -5.71 4.05 -3.64
C ALA A 28 -4.44 4.90 -3.46
N VAL A 29 -3.80 4.77 -2.29
CA VAL A 29 -2.45 5.32 -2.05
C VAL A 29 -1.45 4.17 -2.04
N VAL A 30 -0.31 4.37 -2.73
CA VAL A 30 0.75 3.38 -2.87
C VAL A 30 2.05 3.91 -2.29
N MET A 31 2.62 3.19 -1.34
CA MET A 31 3.80 3.56 -0.56
C MET A 31 5.02 2.75 -1.00
N HIS A 32 6.14 3.43 -1.16
CA HIS A 32 7.38 2.85 -1.65
C HIS A 32 8.21 2.17 -0.54
N PRO A 33 9.23 1.34 -0.89
CA PRO A 33 10.09 0.68 0.10
C PRO A 33 11.02 1.68 0.82
N HIS A 34 11.91 1.15 1.64
CA HIS A 34 12.71 1.92 2.60
C HIS A 34 13.45 3.11 1.96
N PRO A 35 13.22 4.34 2.47
CA PRO A 35 13.80 5.57 1.93
C PRO A 35 15.33 5.53 1.82
N LEU A 36 16.02 5.10 2.87
CA LEU A 36 17.49 5.09 2.92
C LEU A 36 18.12 3.94 2.13
N HIS A 37 17.33 2.98 1.62
CA HIS A 37 17.81 1.86 0.82
C HIS A 37 17.42 2.00 -0.66
N GLY A 38 17.34 3.23 -1.15
CA GLY A 38 17.03 3.53 -2.55
C GLY A 38 15.55 3.40 -2.92
N GLY A 39 14.67 3.30 -1.92
CA GLY A 39 13.23 3.28 -2.14
C GLY A 39 12.72 4.62 -2.67
N THR A 40 11.92 4.55 -3.74
CA THR A 40 11.23 5.71 -4.33
C THR A 40 9.87 5.27 -4.87
N MET A 41 8.98 6.22 -5.11
CA MET A 41 7.70 5.97 -5.79
C MET A 41 7.85 5.35 -7.18
N ASN A 42 9.06 5.36 -7.76
CA ASN A 42 9.38 4.79 -9.07
C ASN A 42 10.00 3.39 -8.99
N THR A 43 10.21 2.84 -7.79
CA THR A 43 10.63 1.43 -7.62
C THR A 43 9.69 0.52 -8.39
N LYS A 44 10.21 -0.46 -9.15
CA LYS A 44 9.43 -1.30 -10.07
C LYS A 44 8.19 -1.91 -9.40
N VAL A 45 8.34 -2.49 -8.22
CA VAL A 45 7.23 -3.11 -7.48
C VAL A 45 6.16 -2.06 -7.11
N THR A 46 6.56 -0.89 -6.60
CA THR A 46 5.65 0.22 -6.29
C THR A 46 4.88 0.66 -7.54
N TYR A 47 5.58 0.73 -8.67
CA TYR A 47 4.95 1.07 -9.95
C TYR A 47 3.96 -0.01 -10.41
N ARG A 48 4.27 -1.31 -10.25
CA ARG A 48 3.35 -2.41 -10.57
C ARG A 48 2.08 -2.40 -9.72
N ILE A 49 2.21 -2.12 -8.44
CA ILE A 49 1.03 -1.95 -7.56
C ILE A 49 0.16 -0.79 -8.05
N TYR A 50 0.77 0.35 -8.31
CA TYR A 50 0.08 1.52 -8.85
C TYR A 50 -0.62 1.20 -10.18
N GLU A 51 0.07 0.54 -11.12
CA GLU A 51 -0.47 0.17 -12.43
C GLU A 51 -1.66 -0.79 -12.30
N ALA A 52 -1.60 -1.75 -11.37
CA ALA A 52 -2.70 -2.69 -11.12
C ALA A 52 -3.97 -1.96 -10.67
N PHE A 53 -3.86 -1.02 -9.73
CA PHE A 53 -4.99 -0.19 -9.30
C PHE A 53 -5.54 0.67 -10.44
N ALA A 54 -4.67 1.35 -11.19
CA ALA A 54 -5.09 2.20 -12.31
C ALA A 54 -5.82 1.40 -13.41
N LYS A 55 -5.34 0.20 -13.75
CA LYS A 55 -6.00 -0.73 -14.68
C LYS A 55 -7.37 -1.19 -14.19
N CYS A 56 -7.54 -1.30 -12.87
CA CYS A 56 -8.81 -1.66 -12.24
C CYS A 56 -9.77 -0.45 -12.05
N GLY A 57 -9.43 0.72 -12.59
CA GLY A 57 -10.32 1.88 -12.58
C GLY A 57 -10.26 2.76 -11.33
N PHE A 58 -9.24 2.61 -10.48
CA PHE A 58 -9.02 3.48 -9.32
C PHE A 58 -8.42 4.83 -9.74
N SER A 59 -8.70 5.87 -8.96
CA SER A 59 -7.81 7.03 -8.89
C SER A 59 -6.67 6.72 -7.91
N VAL A 60 -5.42 6.89 -8.34
CA VAL A 60 -4.26 6.36 -7.61
C VAL A 60 -3.20 7.42 -7.40
N LEU A 61 -2.72 7.52 -6.17
CA LEU A 61 -1.56 8.32 -5.79
C LEU A 61 -0.40 7.43 -5.38
N ARG A 62 0.77 7.62 -5.98
CA ARG A 62 2.05 7.19 -5.45
C ARG A 62 2.92 8.40 -5.19
N PHE A 63 3.65 8.42 -4.11
CA PHE A 63 4.41 9.59 -3.66
C PHE A 63 5.75 9.18 -3.08
N ASN A 64 6.67 10.13 -2.98
CA ASN A 64 7.92 9.98 -2.26
C ASN A 64 7.77 10.42 -0.81
N PHE A 65 8.13 9.56 0.13
CA PHE A 65 8.24 9.94 1.54
C PHE A 65 9.22 11.11 1.72
N ARG A 66 9.15 11.77 2.85
CA ARG A 66 10.10 12.82 3.26
C ARG A 66 11.54 12.43 3.00
N GLY A 67 12.37 13.38 2.55
CA GLY A 67 13.78 13.16 2.26
C GLY A 67 14.07 12.34 1.00
N VAL A 68 13.06 11.93 0.23
CA VAL A 68 13.21 11.17 -1.02
C VAL A 68 12.84 12.03 -2.22
N GLY A 69 13.71 12.06 -3.23
CA GLY A 69 13.50 12.86 -4.45
C GLY A 69 13.37 14.35 -4.14
N ASN A 70 12.25 14.95 -4.56
CA ASN A 70 11.94 16.36 -4.27
C ASN A 70 11.06 16.56 -3.03
N SER A 71 10.73 15.51 -2.29
CA SER A 71 10.00 15.59 -1.03
C SER A 71 10.89 16.19 0.06
N GLN A 72 10.39 17.20 0.75
CA GLN A 72 11.09 17.89 1.83
C GLN A 72 11.11 17.06 3.12
N GLY A 73 11.97 17.47 4.06
CA GLY A 73 12.17 16.77 5.33
C GLY A 73 13.27 15.73 5.27
N GLU A 74 13.36 14.93 6.32
CA GLU A 74 14.34 13.86 6.48
C GLU A 74 13.66 12.59 7.01
N TYR A 75 14.26 11.43 6.73
CA TYR A 75 13.77 10.13 7.22
C TYR A 75 13.64 10.14 8.75
N ASP A 76 12.47 9.68 9.25
CA ASP A 76 12.10 9.75 10.66
C ASP A 76 11.64 8.39 11.22
N ASN A 77 12.34 7.33 10.85
CA ASN A 77 12.16 5.97 11.39
C ASN A 77 10.71 5.44 11.35
N GLY A 78 9.94 5.87 10.38
CA GLY A 78 8.55 5.46 10.16
C GLY A 78 7.50 6.38 10.81
N VAL A 79 7.85 7.16 11.81
CA VAL A 79 6.91 8.07 12.50
C VAL A 79 6.49 9.21 11.57
N GLY A 80 7.48 9.84 10.98
CA GLY A 80 7.24 10.89 10.01
C GLY A 80 6.63 10.37 8.71
N GLU A 81 7.12 9.24 8.20
CA GLU A 81 6.61 8.60 6.98
C GLU A 81 5.14 8.20 7.12
N LEU A 82 4.71 7.79 8.30
CA LEU A 82 3.30 7.53 8.60
C LEU A 82 2.45 8.80 8.52
N SER A 83 2.99 9.91 9.00
CA SER A 83 2.32 11.22 8.91
C SER A 83 2.25 11.73 7.46
N ASP A 84 3.29 11.46 6.66
CA ASP A 84 3.29 11.74 5.21
C ASP A 84 2.23 10.90 4.47
N ALA A 85 2.11 9.62 4.83
CA ALA A 85 1.11 8.72 4.27
C ALA A 85 -0.32 9.17 4.60
N ALA A 86 -0.56 9.65 5.83
CA ALA A 86 -1.83 10.23 6.23
C ALA A 86 -2.15 11.48 5.40
N ALA A 87 -1.19 12.40 5.25
CA ALA A 87 -1.35 13.60 4.42
C ALA A 87 -1.61 13.26 2.94
N ALA A 88 -0.94 12.24 2.40
CA ALA A 88 -1.16 11.76 1.05
C ALA A 88 -2.58 11.21 0.85
N LEU A 89 -3.08 10.44 1.81
CA LEU A 89 -4.44 9.93 1.79
C LEU A 89 -5.48 11.04 1.92
N ASP A 90 -5.26 12.00 2.81
CA ASP A 90 -6.16 13.15 3.00
C ASP A 90 -6.20 14.02 1.74
N TRP A 91 -5.05 14.27 1.11
CA TRP A 91 -5.00 14.99 -0.15
C TRP A 91 -5.79 14.25 -1.24
N LEU A 92 -5.58 12.94 -1.40
CA LEU A 92 -6.27 12.16 -2.42
C LEU A 92 -7.79 12.10 -2.16
N HIS A 93 -8.20 11.92 -0.91
CA HIS A 93 -9.61 11.90 -0.53
C HIS A 93 -10.29 13.25 -0.78
N ALA A 94 -9.60 14.36 -0.52
CA ALA A 94 -10.11 15.70 -0.82
C ALA A 94 -10.32 15.93 -2.34
N GLN A 95 -9.54 15.27 -3.22
CA GLN A 95 -9.78 15.31 -4.66
C GLN A 95 -10.98 14.42 -5.08
N HIS A 96 -11.38 13.47 -4.24
CA HIS A 96 -12.43 12.48 -4.52
C HIS A 96 -13.45 12.35 -3.37
N PRO A 97 -14.20 13.41 -3.04
CA PRO A 97 -15.12 13.38 -1.90
C PRO A 97 -16.29 12.39 -2.08
N SER A 98 -16.54 11.96 -3.33
CA SER A 98 -17.59 10.99 -3.67
C SER A 98 -17.06 9.58 -3.94
N THR A 99 -15.84 9.26 -3.52
CA THR A 99 -15.25 7.95 -3.77
C THR A 99 -16.10 6.81 -3.22
N SER A 100 -16.15 5.70 -3.95
CA SER A 100 -16.86 4.50 -3.50
C SER A 100 -16.08 3.65 -2.49
N GLY A 101 -14.80 3.95 -2.25
CA GLY A 101 -13.99 3.24 -1.26
C GLY A 101 -12.52 3.65 -1.28
N ILE A 102 -11.87 3.47 -0.13
CA ILE A 102 -10.48 3.85 0.09
C ILE A 102 -9.65 2.57 0.29
N TRP A 103 -8.60 2.43 -0.50
CA TRP A 103 -7.63 1.36 -0.37
C TRP A 103 -6.23 1.93 -0.12
N ILE A 104 -5.43 1.19 0.62
CA ILE A 104 -4.02 1.53 0.84
C ILE A 104 -3.13 0.37 0.46
N SER A 105 -1.93 0.68 0.01
CA SER A 105 -0.98 -0.35 -0.38
C SER A 105 0.45 0.11 -0.16
N GLY A 106 1.36 -0.85 -0.04
CA GLY A 106 2.78 -0.58 0.01
C GLY A 106 3.63 -1.81 -0.28
N PHE A 107 4.87 -1.53 -0.58
CA PHE A 107 5.91 -2.53 -0.77
C PHE A 107 6.96 -2.43 0.35
N SER A 108 7.33 -3.56 0.95
CA SER A 108 8.37 -3.65 1.98
C SER A 108 8.09 -2.67 3.13
N PHE A 109 8.99 -1.76 3.46
CA PHE A 109 8.78 -0.69 4.44
C PHE A 109 7.45 0.07 4.21
N GLY A 110 7.12 0.39 2.95
CA GLY A 110 5.85 1.04 2.62
C GLY A 110 4.62 0.22 3.01
N SER A 111 4.71 -1.11 3.02
CA SER A 111 3.61 -1.97 3.51
C SER A 111 3.45 -1.90 5.02
N TRP A 112 4.54 -1.77 5.78
CA TRP A 112 4.50 -1.55 7.22
C TRP A 112 3.86 -0.20 7.57
N ILE A 113 4.21 0.86 6.83
CA ILE A 113 3.56 2.18 6.98
C ILE A 113 2.07 2.10 6.60
N ALA A 114 1.73 1.42 5.50
CA ALA A 114 0.34 1.24 5.08
C ALA A 114 -0.49 0.55 6.17
N LEU A 115 0.01 -0.52 6.77
CA LEU A 115 -0.69 -1.26 7.82
C LEU A 115 -0.79 -0.48 9.13
N GLN A 116 0.18 0.38 9.46
CA GLN A 116 0.04 1.32 10.58
C GLN A 116 -1.03 2.40 10.32
N LEU A 117 -1.09 2.90 9.06
CA LEU A 117 -2.13 3.85 8.65
C LEU A 117 -3.51 3.20 8.72
N LEU A 118 -3.65 1.93 8.31
CA LEU A 118 -4.89 1.14 8.42
C LEU A 118 -5.48 1.19 9.83
N MET A 119 -4.63 1.05 10.85
CA MET A 119 -5.07 1.07 12.26
C MET A 119 -5.59 2.42 12.74
N ARG A 120 -5.32 3.49 12.00
CA ARG A 120 -5.69 4.87 12.33
C ARG A 120 -6.79 5.45 11.43
N ARG A 121 -7.16 4.69 10.39
CA ARG A 121 -8.10 5.15 9.35
C ARG A 121 -9.24 4.14 9.18
N PRO A 122 -10.32 4.29 9.97
CA PRO A 122 -11.48 3.38 9.88
C PRO A 122 -12.24 3.49 8.56
N ASP A 123 -12.01 4.54 7.79
CA ASP A 123 -12.54 4.76 6.44
C ASP A 123 -11.82 3.93 5.36
N VAL A 124 -10.69 3.30 5.68
CA VAL A 124 -9.98 2.40 4.75
C VAL A 124 -10.70 1.06 4.66
N ALA A 125 -11.20 0.75 3.47
CA ALA A 125 -11.96 -0.47 3.23
C ALA A 125 -11.09 -1.72 3.06
N ARG A 126 -9.88 -1.57 2.47
CA ARG A 126 -8.99 -2.69 2.16
C ARG A 126 -7.53 -2.27 2.06
N PHE A 127 -6.65 -3.27 2.16
CA PHE A 127 -5.22 -3.07 1.96
C PHE A 127 -4.58 -4.12 1.04
N LEU A 128 -3.44 -3.75 0.42
CA LEU A 128 -2.50 -4.68 -0.21
C LEU A 128 -1.11 -4.45 0.38
N ALA A 129 -0.51 -5.51 0.92
CA ALA A 129 0.84 -5.48 1.46
C ALA A 129 1.73 -6.44 0.67
N VAL A 130 2.73 -5.90 -0.02
CA VAL A 130 3.69 -6.67 -0.81
C VAL A 130 5.00 -6.75 -0.03
N SER A 131 5.46 -7.98 0.23
CA SER A 131 6.67 -8.30 1.02
C SER A 131 6.77 -7.49 2.32
N PRO A 132 5.77 -7.57 3.24
CA PRO A 132 5.82 -6.85 4.50
C PRO A 132 6.98 -7.35 5.37
N PRO A 133 7.82 -6.46 5.94
CA PRO A 133 9.04 -6.85 6.65
C PRO A 133 8.76 -7.29 8.11
N ALA A 134 8.03 -8.40 8.27
CA ALA A 134 7.50 -8.88 9.54
C ALA A 134 8.59 -9.34 10.53
N GLY A 135 9.77 -9.76 10.04
CA GLY A 135 10.92 -10.09 10.87
C GLY A 135 11.77 -8.88 11.28
N MET A 136 11.56 -7.71 10.66
CA MET A 136 12.39 -6.51 10.86
C MET A 136 11.68 -5.43 11.67
N TYR A 137 10.34 -5.36 11.60
CA TYR A 137 9.53 -4.35 12.26
C TYR A 137 8.44 -5.00 13.13
N ASP A 138 7.99 -4.26 14.12
CA ASP A 138 6.86 -4.71 14.94
C ASP A 138 5.53 -4.57 14.17
N PHE A 139 4.80 -5.67 14.07
CA PHE A 139 3.45 -5.78 13.52
C PHE A 139 2.42 -6.19 14.57
N SER A 140 2.75 -6.17 15.86
CA SER A 140 1.85 -6.56 16.95
C SER A 140 0.56 -5.73 16.97
N PHE A 141 0.63 -4.50 16.47
CA PHE A 141 -0.52 -3.61 16.35
C PHE A 141 -1.63 -4.15 15.41
N LEU A 142 -1.31 -5.09 14.51
CA LEU A 142 -2.26 -5.60 13.50
C LEU A 142 -3.25 -6.65 14.08
N SER A 143 -3.24 -6.89 15.35
CA SER A 143 -4.17 -7.79 16.03
C SER A 143 -4.98 -7.05 17.09
N PRO A 144 -6.27 -6.76 16.81
CA PRO A 144 -7.11 -7.18 15.68
C PRO A 144 -6.93 -6.34 14.40
N CYS A 145 -6.91 -7.00 13.24
CA CYS A 145 -6.84 -6.29 11.95
C CYS A 145 -8.22 -5.71 11.59
N PRO A 146 -8.35 -4.40 11.30
CA PRO A 146 -9.65 -3.76 11.13
C PRO A 146 -10.29 -3.99 9.75
N ALA A 147 -9.53 -4.42 8.74
CA ALA A 147 -10.04 -4.58 7.38
C ALA A 147 -9.48 -5.82 6.68
N SER A 148 -10.23 -6.33 5.73
CA SER A 148 -9.77 -7.40 4.84
C SER A 148 -8.70 -6.89 3.87
N GLY A 149 -7.78 -7.78 3.47
CA GLY A 149 -6.70 -7.38 2.59
C GLY A 149 -5.98 -8.52 1.91
N PHE A 150 -4.90 -8.18 1.24
CA PHE A 150 -4.06 -9.10 0.51
C PHE A 150 -2.59 -8.93 0.92
N VAL A 151 -1.96 -10.04 1.25
CA VAL A 151 -0.52 -10.10 1.52
C VAL A 151 0.13 -10.98 0.48
N MET A 152 1.17 -10.48 -0.18
CA MET A 152 1.92 -11.19 -1.20
C MET A 152 3.40 -11.17 -0.87
N VAL A 153 4.08 -12.30 -1.12
CA VAL A 153 5.51 -12.47 -0.87
C VAL A 153 6.16 -13.29 -1.99
N GLY A 154 7.47 -13.10 -2.17
CA GLY A 154 8.30 -14.04 -2.92
C GLY A 154 8.72 -15.21 -2.03
N ASP A 155 8.77 -16.43 -2.55
CA ASP A 155 9.25 -17.58 -1.75
C ASP A 155 10.77 -17.61 -1.61
N ASN A 156 11.48 -16.88 -2.47
CA ASN A 156 12.94 -16.72 -2.46
C ASN A 156 13.36 -15.33 -1.95
N ASP A 157 12.46 -14.67 -1.21
CA ASP A 157 12.71 -13.37 -0.60
C ASP A 157 13.60 -13.51 0.64
N GLU A 158 14.90 -13.17 0.51
CA GLU A 158 15.89 -13.25 1.58
C GLU A 158 15.81 -12.05 2.55
N ILE A 159 15.15 -10.95 2.15
CA ILE A 159 15.01 -9.74 2.97
C ILE A 159 13.80 -9.88 3.90
N THR A 160 12.69 -10.40 3.36
CA THR A 160 11.45 -10.62 4.12
C THR A 160 10.99 -12.07 3.96
N PRO A 161 11.60 -13.01 4.70
CA PRO A 161 11.29 -14.42 4.57
C PRO A 161 9.79 -14.71 4.74
N SER A 162 9.25 -15.55 3.87
CA SER A 162 7.82 -15.89 3.90
C SER A 162 7.37 -16.51 5.22
N SER A 163 8.27 -17.18 5.94
CA SER A 163 8.01 -17.74 7.28
C SER A 163 7.57 -16.69 8.29
N ASP A 164 8.23 -15.52 8.31
CA ASP A 164 7.93 -14.45 9.27
C ASP A 164 6.53 -13.87 9.02
N ILE A 165 6.16 -13.81 7.73
CA ILE A 165 4.84 -13.33 7.31
C ILE A 165 3.76 -14.37 7.64
N GLU A 166 4.04 -15.66 7.42
CA GLU A 166 3.11 -16.73 7.79
C GLU A 166 2.83 -16.75 9.30
N ASP A 167 3.86 -16.51 10.11
CA ASP A 167 3.70 -16.42 11.57
C ASP A 167 2.93 -15.18 12.00
N LEU A 168 3.12 -14.05 11.32
CA LEU A 168 2.29 -12.85 11.50
C LEU A 168 0.82 -13.17 11.18
N LEU A 169 0.55 -13.78 10.02
CA LEU A 169 -0.81 -14.09 9.58
C LEU A 169 -1.52 -15.08 10.50
N LYS A 170 -0.84 -16.08 11.06
CA LYS A 170 -1.41 -16.98 12.07
C LYS A 170 -1.90 -16.23 13.31
N LYS A 171 -1.21 -15.16 13.71
CA LYS A 171 -1.58 -14.32 14.87
C LYS A 171 -2.78 -13.42 14.55
N THR A 172 -2.88 -12.94 13.30
CA THR A 172 -3.95 -12.00 12.87
C THR A 172 -5.22 -12.70 12.40
N ALA A 173 -5.17 -13.98 12.01
CA ALA A 173 -6.26 -14.72 11.37
C ALA A 173 -7.46 -15.05 12.28
N ARG A 174 -7.52 -14.60 13.54
CA ARG A 174 -8.54 -14.99 14.53
C ARG A 174 -9.82 -14.15 14.50
N GLN A 175 -10.03 -13.32 13.48
CA GLN A 175 -11.22 -12.46 13.39
C GLN A 175 -12.27 -13.01 12.43
N LYS A 176 -13.53 -13.04 12.89
CA LYS A 176 -14.66 -13.70 12.21
C LYS A 176 -15.04 -13.05 10.88
N ASP A 177 -14.83 -11.75 10.70
CA ASP A 177 -15.31 -10.97 9.54
C ASP A 177 -14.20 -10.39 8.66
N VAL A 178 -12.93 -10.54 9.06
CA VAL A 178 -11.77 -10.05 8.32
C VAL A 178 -11.07 -11.20 7.62
N LYS A 179 -10.89 -11.09 6.30
CA LYS A 179 -10.19 -12.08 5.48
C LYS A 179 -8.91 -11.49 4.91
N ILE A 180 -7.78 -12.00 5.37
CA ILE A 180 -6.48 -11.67 4.78
C ILE A 180 -6.13 -12.80 3.80
N HIS A 181 -6.17 -12.48 2.51
CA HIS A 181 -5.71 -13.40 1.47
C HIS A 181 -4.18 -13.38 1.44
N TYR A 182 -3.58 -14.56 1.34
CA TYR A 182 -2.14 -14.73 1.26
C TYR A 182 -1.75 -15.42 -0.04
N SER A 183 -0.71 -14.94 -0.71
CA SER A 183 -0.16 -15.56 -1.91
C SER A 183 1.35 -15.50 -1.91
N LYS A 184 1.97 -16.63 -2.25
CA LYS A 184 3.39 -16.73 -2.59
C LYS A 184 3.58 -16.71 -4.10
N ILE A 185 4.65 -16.07 -4.57
CA ILE A 185 5.13 -16.19 -5.95
C ILE A 185 6.40 -17.03 -5.93
N MET A 186 6.35 -18.16 -6.60
CA MET A 186 7.44 -19.13 -6.63
C MET A 186 8.66 -18.57 -7.36
N GLY A 187 9.85 -18.76 -6.78
CA GLY A 187 11.12 -18.28 -7.32
C GLY A 187 11.32 -16.75 -7.25
N ALA A 188 10.36 -16.01 -6.69
CA ALA A 188 10.48 -14.56 -6.62
C ALA A 188 11.38 -14.11 -5.47
N ASP A 189 12.33 -13.22 -5.80
CA ASP A 189 13.13 -12.45 -4.85
C ASP A 189 12.31 -11.29 -4.25
N HIS A 190 12.91 -10.50 -3.35
CA HIS A 190 12.27 -9.35 -2.71
C HIS A 190 11.72 -8.34 -3.72
N PHE A 191 12.41 -8.14 -4.85
CA PHE A 191 12.05 -7.16 -5.88
C PHE A 191 11.23 -7.77 -7.02
N TYR A 192 10.92 -9.08 -6.96
CA TYR A 192 10.20 -9.81 -8.01
C TYR A 192 10.88 -9.64 -9.38
N THR A 193 12.20 -9.71 -9.42
CA THR A 193 13.01 -9.31 -10.57
C THR A 193 12.54 -9.99 -11.86
N GLU A 194 12.31 -11.29 -11.83
CA GLU A 194 11.85 -12.08 -12.99
C GLU A 194 10.32 -12.30 -13.01
N GLN A 195 9.60 -11.98 -11.93
CA GLN A 195 8.18 -12.28 -11.75
C GLN A 195 7.28 -11.02 -11.74
N GLN A 196 7.72 -9.92 -12.36
CA GLN A 196 6.99 -8.66 -12.38
C GLN A 196 5.59 -8.77 -13.01
N GLU A 197 5.42 -9.63 -14.02
CA GLU A 197 4.13 -9.84 -14.67
C GLU A 197 3.20 -10.69 -13.80
N GLU A 198 3.71 -11.75 -13.16
CA GLU A 198 2.93 -12.57 -12.23
C GLU A 198 2.46 -11.74 -11.04
N LEU A 199 3.34 -10.91 -10.46
CA LEU A 199 3.00 -9.94 -9.43
C LEU A 199 1.82 -9.05 -9.87
N ALA A 200 1.94 -8.40 -11.03
CA ALA A 200 0.91 -7.51 -11.55
C ALA A 200 -0.43 -8.24 -11.78
N ASN A 201 -0.39 -9.45 -12.32
CA ASN A 201 -1.57 -10.27 -12.59
C ASN A 201 -2.30 -10.67 -11.31
N LYS A 202 -1.58 -11.16 -10.28
CA LYS A 202 -2.17 -11.54 -8.99
C LYS A 202 -2.77 -10.34 -8.26
N LEU A 203 -2.09 -9.18 -8.28
CA LEU A 203 -2.62 -7.92 -7.72
C LEU A 203 -3.91 -7.51 -8.42
N THR A 204 -3.91 -7.48 -9.77
CA THR A 204 -5.08 -7.13 -10.58
C THR A 204 -6.24 -8.08 -10.31
N GLN A 205 -5.99 -9.37 -10.27
CA GLN A 205 -7.01 -10.39 -9.98
C GLN A 205 -7.65 -10.18 -8.60
N TYR A 206 -6.84 -9.93 -7.57
CA TYR A 206 -7.36 -9.67 -6.22
C TYR A 206 -8.19 -8.39 -6.19
N ILE A 207 -7.70 -7.30 -6.79
CA ILE A 207 -8.42 -6.02 -6.84
C ILE A 207 -9.77 -6.21 -7.52
N MET A 208 -9.82 -6.78 -8.72
CA MET A 208 -11.06 -7.00 -9.46
C MET A 208 -12.06 -7.87 -8.70
N SER A 209 -11.61 -8.95 -8.06
CA SER A 209 -12.47 -9.86 -7.30
C SER A 209 -13.09 -9.23 -6.04
N ASN A 210 -12.60 -8.06 -5.62
CA ASN A 210 -13.02 -7.39 -4.39
C ASN A 210 -13.60 -5.98 -4.61
N LEU A 211 -13.61 -5.46 -5.85
CA LEU A 211 -14.23 -4.18 -6.19
C LEU A 211 -15.73 -4.15 -5.89
N GLU A 212 -16.45 -5.24 -6.24
CA GLU A 212 -17.89 -5.34 -6.07
C GLU A 212 -18.33 -5.58 -4.61
N LYS A 213 -17.37 -5.93 -3.74
CA LYS A 213 -17.60 -6.27 -2.33
C LYS A 213 -17.25 -5.14 -1.36
N ALA A 214 -16.82 -3.98 -1.85
CA ALA A 214 -16.61 -2.84 -0.99
C ALA A 214 -17.98 -2.33 -0.50
N PRO A 215 -18.23 -2.24 0.82
CA PRO A 215 -19.47 -1.66 1.31
C PRO A 215 -19.54 -0.22 0.81
N ALA A 216 -20.71 0.18 0.29
CA ALA A 216 -20.97 1.58 0.05
C ALA A 216 -20.76 2.32 1.38
N LEU A 217 -19.97 3.39 1.38
CA LEU A 217 -19.85 4.26 2.54
C LEU A 217 -21.25 4.70 2.91
N SER A 218 -21.72 4.29 4.09
CA SER A 218 -23.00 4.77 4.63
C SER A 218 -22.90 6.28 4.81
N ALA A 219 -23.78 7.00 4.13
CA ALA A 219 -23.94 8.45 4.24
C ALA A 219 -24.26 8.89 5.67
#